data_f7da2b3ffe62764af4d5d7816f16b5e7
#
_entry.id   f7da2b3ffe62764af4d5d7816f16b5e7
#
_cell.length_a   1.000
_cell.length_b   1.000
_cell.length_c   1.000
_cell.angle_alpha   90.00
_cell.angle_beta   90.00
_cell.angle_gamma   90.00
#
_symmetry.space_group_name_H-M   'P 1'
#
loop_
_entity.id
_entity.type
_entity.pdbx_description
1 polymer ?
#
loop_
_entity_poly.entity_id
_entity_poly.type
_entity_poly.pdbx_seq_one_letter_code
_entity_poly.pdbx_strand_id
1 'polypeptide(L)'
;EHFFKVLDGPIGKDLLKEGDNYWLKGIGFYDSGSRSFYTKDRPVEKPEDLRGLKIRVQESVSAFDMVNQLGASPTPISWGELYTALQQGVVDGAENNPPSFYLSGHYQVCKFYIIDEHTMIPDVLLASTHTWKSLKSYEQKWLQEAFDISIPYQRELWTKSENESLKAIIEAGVKVSYPKRKLFQRATQKINNESSRQKRRRNL
;
A
#
# COMPACT_ATOMS: atom_id res chain seq x y z
N GLU A 1 15.12 -3.16 2.04
CA GLU A 1 16.16 -2.94 3.07
C GLU A 1 16.31 -1.46 3.45
N HIS A 2 16.56 -0.53 2.49
CA HIS A 2 16.73 0.89 2.78
C HIS A 2 15.50 1.52 3.47
N PHE A 3 14.30 1.19 3.01
CA PHE A 3 13.03 1.70 3.52
C PHE A 3 12.89 1.49 5.04
N PHE A 4 13.08 0.26 5.51
CA PHE A 4 12.99 -0.05 6.94
C PHE A 4 14.16 0.52 7.76
N LYS A 5 15.37 0.67 7.19
CA LYS A 5 16.45 1.39 7.88
C LYS A 5 16.07 2.84 8.21
N VAL A 6 15.30 3.49 7.34
CA VAL A 6 14.79 4.85 7.59
C VAL A 6 13.69 4.83 8.65
N LEU A 7 12.74 3.89 8.54
CA LEU A 7 11.59 3.80 9.45
C LEU A 7 11.99 3.36 10.87
N ASP A 8 12.97 2.48 11.00
CA ASP A 8 13.47 2.03 12.30
C ASP A 8 14.45 3.05 12.93
N GLY A 9 14.87 4.02 12.14
CA GLY A 9 15.78 5.10 12.55
C GLY A 9 15.08 6.32 13.16
N PRO A 10 15.83 7.42 13.36
CA PRO A 10 15.30 8.65 13.97
C PRO A 10 14.10 9.23 13.24
N ILE A 11 14.10 9.21 11.90
CA ILE A 11 13.00 9.74 11.07
C ILE A 11 11.70 9.00 11.36
N GLY A 12 11.72 7.66 11.40
CA GLY A 12 10.52 6.88 11.69
C GLY A 12 10.05 7.09 13.13
N LYS A 13 10.96 7.20 14.09
CA LYS A 13 10.61 7.52 15.49
C LYS A 13 9.91 8.87 15.61
N ASP A 14 10.31 9.87 14.85
CA ASP A 14 9.66 11.18 14.84
C ASP A 14 8.28 11.11 14.17
N LEU A 15 8.14 10.35 13.07
CA LEU A 15 6.84 10.09 12.45
C LEU A 15 5.85 9.41 13.41
N LEU A 16 6.31 8.42 14.20
CA LEU A 16 5.45 7.76 15.20
C LEU A 16 4.94 8.72 16.28
N LYS A 17 5.71 9.75 16.65
CA LYS A 17 5.32 10.78 17.61
C LYS A 17 4.26 11.75 17.05
N GLU A 18 4.20 11.96 15.74
CA GLU A 18 3.20 12.87 15.14
C GLU A 18 1.77 12.45 15.47
N GLY A 19 1.53 11.16 15.66
CA GLY A 19 0.24 10.61 16.06
C GLY A 19 -0.28 11.11 17.41
N ASP A 20 0.60 11.51 18.33
CA ASP A 20 0.23 11.97 19.67
C ASP A 20 -0.69 13.20 19.62
N ASN A 21 -0.56 14.05 18.59
CA ASN A 21 -1.42 15.22 18.36
C ASN A 21 -2.85 14.83 17.96
N TYR A 22 -3.08 13.58 17.58
CA TYR A 22 -4.35 13.04 17.13
C TYR A 22 -4.85 11.88 18.01
N TRP A 23 -4.38 11.84 19.27
CA TRP A 23 -4.70 10.79 20.25
C TRP A 23 -4.27 9.38 19.82
N LEU A 24 -3.30 9.28 18.92
CA LEU A 24 -2.75 8.05 18.40
C LEU A 24 -1.29 7.91 18.85
N LYS A 25 -1.00 6.89 19.64
CA LYS A 25 0.38 6.52 19.96
C LYS A 25 0.92 5.59 18.87
N GLY A 26 1.90 6.07 18.12
CA GLY A 26 2.66 5.23 17.20
C GLY A 26 3.61 4.30 17.97
N ILE A 27 3.61 3.01 17.60
CA ILE A 27 4.39 1.97 18.27
C ILE A 27 5.50 1.46 17.36
N GLY A 28 5.20 1.22 16.09
CA GLY A 28 6.16 0.70 15.12
C GLY A 28 5.57 0.53 13.74
N PHE A 29 6.39 -0.02 12.84
CA PHE A 29 6.03 -0.22 11.43
C PHE A 29 6.11 -1.69 11.04
N TYR A 30 5.00 -2.22 10.53
CA TYR A 30 4.92 -3.50 9.86
C TYR A 30 5.16 -3.33 8.36
N ASP A 31 5.56 -4.42 7.71
CA ASP A 31 5.62 -4.48 6.25
C ASP A 31 4.22 -4.70 5.67
N SER A 32 3.92 -3.98 4.62
CA SER A 32 2.69 -4.10 3.83
C SER A 32 3.03 -4.24 2.33
N GLY A 33 4.30 -4.44 2.02
CA GLY A 33 4.82 -4.64 0.68
C GLY A 33 4.67 -3.45 -0.24
N SER A 34 4.81 -3.74 -1.52
CA SER A 34 4.60 -2.77 -2.60
C SER A 34 3.26 -3.01 -3.27
N ARG A 35 2.59 -1.92 -3.62
CA ARG A 35 1.32 -1.95 -4.33
C ARG A 35 1.58 -1.91 -5.83
N SER A 36 0.83 -2.71 -6.57
CA SER A 36 0.94 -2.92 -8.00
C SER A 36 -0.45 -2.97 -8.63
N PHE A 37 -0.56 -2.59 -9.91
CA PHE A 37 -1.82 -2.66 -10.63
C PHE A 37 -2.22 -4.10 -10.94
N TYR A 38 -3.52 -4.35 -11.01
CA TYR A 38 -4.10 -5.54 -11.59
C TYR A 38 -5.36 -5.21 -12.37
N THR A 39 -5.57 -5.90 -13.47
CA THR A 39 -6.65 -5.63 -14.42
C THR A 39 -7.37 -6.92 -14.82
N LYS A 40 -8.63 -6.79 -15.24
CA LYS A 40 -9.46 -7.91 -15.70
C LYS A 40 -8.97 -8.50 -17.01
N ASP A 41 -9.00 -7.69 -18.06
CA ASP A 41 -8.91 -8.18 -19.44
C ASP A 41 -7.79 -7.53 -20.27
N ARG A 42 -7.12 -6.51 -19.74
CA ARG A 42 -6.09 -5.74 -20.47
C ARG A 42 -4.74 -5.84 -19.78
N PRO A 43 -3.68 -6.30 -20.48
CA PRO A 43 -2.31 -6.18 -19.98
C PRO A 43 -1.87 -4.72 -19.94
N VAL A 44 -0.98 -4.38 -18.99
CA VAL A 44 -0.39 -3.05 -18.84
C VAL A 44 1.13 -3.21 -18.80
N GLU A 45 1.83 -2.63 -19.78
CA GLU A 45 3.29 -2.63 -19.87
C GLU A 45 3.88 -1.23 -19.67
N LYS A 46 3.06 -0.21 -19.87
CA LYS A 46 3.42 1.21 -19.75
C LYS A 46 2.21 2.03 -19.29
N PRO A 47 2.40 3.25 -18.75
CA PRO A 47 1.32 4.09 -18.24
C PRO A 47 0.19 4.34 -19.25
N GLU A 48 0.53 4.46 -20.53
CA GLU A 48 -0.45 4.72 -21.59
C GLU A 48 -1.50 3.62 -21.72
N ASP A 49 -1.15 2.39 -21.35
CA ASP A 49 -2.05 1.23 -21.42
C ASP A 49 -3.18 1.31 -20.36
N LEU A 50 -3.01 2.13 -19.34
CA LEU A 50 -4.05 2.42 -18.32
C LEU A 50 -5.14 3.38 -18.85
N ARG A 51 -4.90 4.07 -19.96
CA ARG A 51 -5.86 5.04 -20.49
C ARG A 51 -7.22 4.42 -20.78
N GLY A 52 -8.26 5.11 -20.27
CA GLY A 52 -9.65 4.69 -20.42
C GLY A 52 -10.08 3.55 -19.49
N LEU A 53 -9.19 3.00 -18.66
CA LEU A 53 -9.56 2.04 -17.63
C LEU A 53 -10.10 2.77 -16.39
N LYS A 54 -11.14 2.21 -15.81
CA LYS A 54 -11.62 2.57 -14.47
C LYS A 54 -10.85 1.74 -13.45
N ILE A 55 -9.98 2.40 -12.70
CA ILE A 55 -9.15 1.76 -11.67
C ILE A 55 -9.69 2.12 -10.30
N ARG A 56 -10.09 1.10 -9.55
CA ARG A 56 -10.48 1.30 -8.15
C ARG A 56 -9.30 1.80 -7.34
N VAL A 57 -9.55 2.78 -6.51
CA VAL A 57 -8.60 3.30 -5.51
C VAL A 57 -9.23 3.32 -4.12
N GLN A 58 -8.41 3.42 -3.10
CA GLN A 58 -8.87 3.77 -1.75
C GLN A 58 -9.34 5.23 -1.72
N GLU A 59 -10.09 5.63 -0.70
CA GLU A 59 -10.46 7.03 -0.44
C GLU A 59 -9.23 7.84 0.00
N SER A 60 -8.32 8.05 -0.92
CA SER A 60 -7.03 8.72 -0.73
C SER A 60 -6.78 9.69 -1.87
N VAL A 61 -6.55 10.95 -1.54
CA VAL A 61 -6.23 12.00 -2.53
C VAL A 61 -5.00 11.62 -3.35
N SER A 62 -3.95 11.08 -2.70
CA SER A 62 -2.72 10.70 -3.41
C SER A 62 -2.94 9.52 -4.35
N ALA A 63 -3.76 8.53 -3.98
CA ALA A 63 -4.09 7.40 -4.86
C ALA A 63 -4.95 7.87 -6.05
N PHE A 64 -5.91 8.75 -5.81
CA PHE A 64 -6.74 9.36 -6.84
C PHE A 64 -5.87 10.14 -7.85
N ASP A 65 -5.01 11.04 -7.36
CA ASP A 65 -4.13 11.85 -8.21
C ASP A 65 -3.14 11.00 -9.00
N MET A 66 -2.60 9.94 -8.40
CA MET A 66 -1.69 9.02 -9.07
C MET A 66 -2.36 8.34 -10.26
N VAL A 67 -3.51 7.73 -10.06
CA VAL A 67 -4.24 7.03 -11.12
C VAL A 67 -4.66 7.99 -12.22
N ASN A 68 -5.11 9.18 -11.87
CA ASN A 68 -5.48 10.23 -12.82
C ASN A 68 -4.28 10.70 -13.67
N GLN A 69 -3.10 10.89 -13.06
CA GLN A 69 -1.88 11.26 -13.81
C GLN A 69 -1.39 10.16 -14.73
N LEU A 70 -1.64 8.90 -14.40
CA LEU A 70 -1.35 7.76 -15.28
C LEU A 70 -2.35 7.63 -16.44
N GLY A 71 -3.39 8.48 -16.47
CA GLY A 71 -4.37 8.55 -17.55
C GLY A 71 -5.55 7.60 -17.42
N ALA A 72 -5.69 6.92 -16.28
CA ALA A 72 -6.85 6.12 -15.93
C ALA A 72 -7.90 6.94 -15.18
N SER A 73 -9.09 6.38 -15.02
CA SER A 73 -10.19 6.99 -14.24
C SER A 73 -10.21 6.40 -12.83
N PRO A 74 -9.78 7.13 -11.79
CA PRO A 74 -9.82 6.64 -10.43
C PRO A 74 -11.25 6.56 -9.92
N THR A 75 -11.62 5.42 -9.34
CA THR A 75 -12.97 5.14 -8.84
C THR A 75 -12.87 4.69 -7.38
N PRO A 76 -13.15 5.57 -6.39
CA PRO A 76 -13.14 5.19 -4.98
C PRO A 76 -14.26 4.18 -4.68
N ILE A 77 -13.88 3.02 -4.16
CA ILE A 77 -14.81 1.95 -3.74
C ILE A 77 -14.26 1.34 -2.45
N SER A 78 -15.14 1.03 -1.49
CA SER A 78 -14.77 0.37 -0.25
C SER A 78 -14.16 -1.01 -0.52
N TRP A 79 -13.29 -1.48 0.40
CA TRP A 79 -12.64 -2.79 0.23
C TRP A 79 -13.65 -3.94 0.13
N GLY A 80 -14.70 -3.91 0.96
CA GLY A 80 -15.71 -4.97 1.00
C GLY A 80 -16.54 -5.10 -0.27
N GLU A 81 -16.62 -4.04 -1.07
CA GLU A 81 -17.41 -4.01 -2.32
C GLU A 81 -16.56 -4.32 -3.56
N LEU A 82 -15.22 -4.29 -3.40
CA LEU A 82 -14.30 -4.33 -4.55
C LEU A 82 -14.41 -5.62 -5.38
N TYR A 83 -14.50 -6.80 -4.74
CA TYR A 83 -14.64 -8.06 -5.47
C TYR A 83 -15.87 -8.04 -6.39
N THR A 84 -17.02 -7.63 -5.86
CA THR A 84 -18.27 -7.54 -6.62
C THR A 84 -18.18 -6.50 -7.74
N ALA A 85 -17.57 -5.34 -7.47
CA ALA A 85 -17.36 -4.29 -8.46
C ALA A 85 -16.46 -4.75 -9.63
N LEU A 86 -15.40 -5.49 -9.33
CA LEU A 86 -14.54 -6.13 -10.34
C LEU A 86 -15.32 -7.18 -11.13
N GLN A 87 -16.03 -8.06 -10.45
CA GLN A 87 -16.81 -9.14 -11.08
C GLN A 87 -17.85 -8.58 -12.06
N GLN A 88 -18.59 -7.57 -11.65
CA GLN A 88 -19.65 -6.93 -12.44
C GLN A 88 -19.10 -5.98 -13.52
N GLY A 89 -17.79 -5.66 -13.53
CA GLY A 89 -17.20 -4.72 -14.49
C GLY A 89 -17.54 -3.25 -14.21
N VAL A 90 -17.89 -2.91 -12.98
CA VAL A 90 -18.03 -1.51 -12.54
C VAL A 90 -16.67 -0.81 -12.64
N VAL A 91 -15.59 -1.54 -12.35
CA VAL A 91 -14.20 -1.14 -12.56
C VAL A 91 -13.45 -2.20 -13.37
N ASP A 92 -12.44 -1.77 -14.11
CA ASP A 92 -11.63 -2.62 -14.99
C ASP A 92 -10.41 -3.21 -14.27
N GLY A 93 -10.08 -2.69 -13.11
CA GLY A 93 -8.96 -3.11 -12.30
C GLY A 93 -8.86 -2.35 -10.99
N ALA A 94 -7.80 -2.65 -10.26
CA ALA A 94 -7.45 -1.96 -9.01
C ALA A 94 -5.93 -2.07 -8.78
N GLU A 95 -5.47 -1.71 -7.58
CA GLU A 95 -4.08 -1.80 -7.19
C GLU A 95 -3.98 -2.29 -5.74
N ASN A 96 -3.03 -3.18 -5.47
CA ASN A 96 -2.68 -3.66 -4.14
C ASN A 96 -1.41 -4.53 -4.18
N ASN A 97 -0.99 -5.04 -3.02
CA ASN A 97 0.10 -6.01 -2.88
C ASN A 97 -0.34 -7.44 -3.24
N PRO A 98 0.60 -8.36 -3.53
CA PRO A 98 0.28 -9.74 -3.92
C PRO A 98 -0.57 -10.52 -2.90
N PRO A 99 -0.30 -10.48 -1.58
CA PRO A 99 -1.14 -11.15 -0.60
C PRO A 99 -2.60 -10.66 -0.61
N SER A 100 -2.81 -9.35 -0.68
CA SER A 100 -4.16 -8.79 -0.76
C SER A 100 -4.90 -9.22 -2.03
N PHE A 101 -4.21 -9.24 -3.18
CA PHE A 101 -4.79 -9.69 -4.45
C PHE A 101 -5.19 -11.17 -4.42
N TYR A 102 -4.34 -12.02 -3.83
CA TYR A 102 -4.60 -13.46 -3.73
C TYR A 102 -5.67 -13.79 -2.69
N LEU A 103 -5.46 -13.35 -1.42
CA LEU A 103 -6.32 -13.74 -0.31
C LEU A 103 -7.75 -13.20 -0.40
N SER A 104 -7.95 -12.05 -1.07
CA SER A 104 -9.30 -11.53 -1.34
C SER A 104 -9.98 -12.14 -2.56
N GLY A 105 -9.32 -13.06 -3.26
CA GLY A 105 -9.87 -13.73 -4.44
C GLY A 105 -9.94 -12.87 -5.69
N HIS A 106 -9.36 -11.66 -5.71
CA HIS A 106 -9.41 -10.77 -6.88
C HIS A 106 -8.78 -11.41 -8.13
N TYR A 107 -7.83 -12.33 -7.95
CA TYR A 107 -7.20 -13.11 -9.04
C TYR A 107 -8.20 -13.97 -9.84
N GLN A 108 -9.35 -14.31 -9.26
CA GLN A 108 -10.39 -15.09 -9.96
C GLN A 108 -11.06 -14.26 -11.05
N VAL A 109 -11.17 -12.96 -10.87
CA VAL A 109 -11.83 -12.02 -11.78
C VAL A 109 -10.86 -11.12 -12.55
N CYS A 110 -9.62 -10.99 -12.11
CA CYS A 110 -8.55 -10.22 -12.78
C CYS A 110 -7.49 -11.16 -13.34
N LYS A 111 -7.18 -11.04 -14.62
CA LYS A 111 -6.27 -11.96 -15.34
C LYS A 111 -4.85 -11.45 -15.47
N PHE A 112 -4.58 -10.19 -15.10
CA PHE A 112 -3.27 -9.56 -15.22
C PHE A 112 -2.88 -8.94 -13.88
N TYR A 113 -1.65 -9.21 -13.46
CA TYR A 113 -1.02 -8.58 -12.30
C TYR A 113 0.29 -7.93 -12.76
N ILE A 114 0.41 -6.64 -12.58
CA ILE A 114 1.46 -5.79 -13.17
C ILE A 114 2.38 -5.31 -12.05
N ILE A 115 3.55 -5.91 -11.90
CA ILE A 115 4.52 -5.59 -10.85
C ILE A 115 5.26 -4.30 -11.21
N ASP A 116 4.57 -3.18 -11.13
CA ASP A 116 5.13 -1.84 -11.32
C ASP A 116 5.61 -1.19 -10.02
N GLU A 117 5.12 -1.70 -8.88
CA GLU A 117 5.50 -1.27 -7.52
C GLU A 117 5.50 0.26 -7.37
N HIS A 118 4.39 0.87 -7.80
CA HIS A 118 4.24 2.34 -7.82
C HIS A 118 4.17 2.97 -6.43
N THR A 119 3.79 2.21 -5.40
CA THR A 119 3.65 2.71 -4.02
C THR A 119 4.13 1.66 -3.03
N MET A 120 4.89 2.10 -2.03
CA MET A 120 5.29 1.31 -0.87
C MET A 120 4.97 2.11 0.39
N ILE A 121 4.05 1.61 1.20
CA ILE A 121 3.57 2.25 2.43
C ILE A 121 3.63 1.20 3.54
N PRO A 122 4.23 1.49 4.70
CA PRO A 122 4.21 0.56 5.83
C PRO A 122 2.85 0.62 6.52
N ASP A 123 2.47 -0.44 7.18
CA ASP A 123 1.41 -0.40 8.17
C ASP A 123 1.96 0.15 9.49
N VAL A 124 1.23 1.08 10.11
CA VAL A 124 1.62 1.67 11.39
C VAL A 124 0.84 1.01 12.52
N LEU A 125 1.56 0.46 13.48
CA LEU A 125 0.96 -0.02 14.72
C LEU A 125 0.60 1.17 15.60
N LEU A 126 -0.67 1.29 15.94
CA LEU A 126 -1.23 2.41 16.69
C LEU A 126 -1.97 1.91 17.94
N ALA A 127 -1.85 2.66 19.01
CA ALA A 127 -2.70 2.53 20.19
C ALA A 127 -3.40 3.86 20.47
N SER A 128 -4.58 3.82 21.10
CA SER A 128 -5.18 5.03 21.66
C SER A 128 -4.28 5.59 22.76
N THR A 129 -3.96 6.88 22.71
CA THR A 129 -3.18 7.53 23.78
C THR A 129 -3.93 7.49 25.11
N HIS A 130 -5.29 7.52 25.09
CA HIS A 130 -6.10 7.37 26.30
C HIS A 130 -5.91 5.98 26.92
N THR A 131 -6.07 4.93 26.13
CA THR A 131 -5.88 3.55 26.58
C THR A 131 -4.43 3.33 27.03
N TRP A 132 -3.45 3.81 26.27
CA TRP A 132 -2.04 3.67 26.63
C TRP A 132 -1.72 4.31 27.98
N LYS A 133 -2.25 5.52 28.24
CA LYS A 133 -2.06 6.22 29.53
C LYS A 133 -2.78 5.58 30.71
N SER A 134 -3.84 4.79 30.48
CA SER A 134 -4.54 4.05 31.54
C SER A 134 -3.80 2.78 31.97
N LEU A 135 -2.86 2.29 31.16
CA LEU A 135 -2.02 1.16 31.50
C LEU A 135 -0.98 1.53 32.53
N LYS A 136 -0.67 0.58 33.42
CA LYS A 136 0.43 0.71 34.36
C LYS A 136 1.77 0.66 33.61
N SER A 137 2.81 1.22 34.18
CA SER A 137 4.13 1.30 33.53
C SER A 137 4.69 -0.06 33.10
N TYR A 138 4.46 -1.11 33.89
CA TYR A 138 4.90 -2.46 33.53
C TYR A 138 4.09 -3.07 32.37
N GLU A 139 2.79 -2.74 32.27
CA GLU A 139 1.93 -3.18 31.16
C GLU A 139 2.34 -2.50 29.85
N GLN A 140 2.61 -1.20 29.89
CA GLN A 140 3.16 -0.46 28.74
C GLN A 140 4.49 -1.08 28.28
N LYS A 141 5.37 -1.45 29.24
CA LYS A 141 6.64 -2.09 28.94
C LYS A 141 6.45 -3.44 28.28
N TRP A 142 5.59 -4.30 28.81
CA TRP A 142 5.29 -5.61 28.22
C TRP A 142 4.74 -5.50 26.79
N LEU A 143 3.81 -4.57 26.56
CA LEU A 143 3.27 -4.31 25.24
C LEU A 143 4.37 -3.84 24.28
N GLN A 144 5.21 -2.90 24.68
CA GLN A 144 6.31 -2.42 23.85
C GLN A 144 7.28 -3.56 23.50
N GLU A 145 7.69 -4.39 24.47
CA GLU A 145 8.54 -5.55 24.25
C GLU A 145 7.90 -6.55 23.28
N ALA A 146 6.59 -6.81 23.43
CA ALA A 146 5.86 -7.69 22.52
C ALA A 146 5.84 -7.15 21.09
N PHE A 147 5.63 -5.84 20.92
CA PHE A 147 5.67 -5.20 19.60
C PHE A 147 7.07 -5.22 18.99
N ASP A 148 8.11 -4.95 19.79
CA ASP A 148 9.51 -4.98 19.34
C ASP A 148 9.91 -6.37 18.81
N ILE A 149 9.37 -7.43 19.41
CA ILE A 149 9.56 -8.81 18.95
C ILE A 149 8.72 -9.11 17.71
N SER A 150 7.49 -8.60 17.66
CA SER A 150 6.55 -8.90 16.58
C SER A 150 6.93 -8.26 15.24
N ILE A 151 7.58 -7.07 15.27
CA ILE A 151 7.93 -6.32 14.06
C ILE A 151 8.85 -7.12 13.11
N PRO A 152 10.03 -7.59 13.52
CA PRO A 152 10.89 -8.39 12.63
C PRO A 152 10.23 -9.69 12.20
N TYR A 153 9.48 -10.34 13.09
CA TYR A 153 8.76 -11.58 12.78
C TYR A 153 7.68 -11.36 11.71
N GLN A 154 6.90 -10.29 11.82
CA GLN A 154 5.90 -9.95 10.82
C GLN A 154 6.54 -9.69 9.45
N ARG A 155 7.66 -8.97 9.39
CA ARG A 155 8.36 -8.68 8.14
C ARG A 155 8.86 -9.96 7.45
N GLU A 156 9.33 -10.93 8.21
CA GLU A 156 9.70 -12.25 7.69
C GLU A 156 8.48 -12.98 7.12
N LEU A 157 7.39 -13.04 7.89
CA LEU A 157 6.14 -13.66 7.46
C LEU A 157 5.55 -12.95 6.23
N TRP A 158 5.67 -11.62 6.15
CA TRP A 158 5.20 -10.85 5.00
C TRP A 158 5.93 -11.24 3.73
N THR A 159 7.25 -11.26 3.77
CA THR A 159 8.09 -11.68 2.63
C THR A 159 7.72 -13.10 2.15
N LYS A 160 7.47 -14.03 3.08
CA LYS A 160 7.02 -15.38 2.77
C LYS A 160 5.64 -15.34 2.08
N SER A 161 4.69 -14.60 2.64
CA SER A 161 3.33 -14.45 2.11
C SER A 161 3.31 -13.84 0.72
N GLU A 162 4.16 -12.84 0.42
CA GLU A 162 4.28 -12.27 -0.92
C GLU A 162 4.72 -13.31 -1.94
N ASN A 163 5.77 -14.09 -1.63
CA ASN A 163 6.28 -15.12 -2.52
C ASN A 163 5.25 -16.24 -2.76
N GLU A 164 4.59 -16.71 -1.69
CA GLU A 164 3.55 -17.73 -1.79
C GLU A 164 2.34 -17.25 -2.60
N SER A 165 1.92 -16.00 -2.40
CA SER A 165 0.80 -15.40 -3.13
C SER A 165 1.13 -15.23 -4.62
N LEU A 166 2.32 -14.73 -4.96
CA LEU A 166 2.76 -14.62 -6.35
C LEU A 166 2.79 -15.97 -7.04
N LYS A 167 3.31 -17.00 -6.39
CA LYS A 167 3.31 -18.37 -6.92
C LYS A 167 1.89 -18.85 -7.16
N ALA A 168 0.99 -18.70 -6.19
CA ALA A 168 -0.38 -19.16 -6.26
C ALA A 168 -1.18 -18.49 -7.39
N ILE A 169 -1.02 -17.17 -7.59
CA ILE A 169 -1.72 -16.47 -8.69
C ILE A 169 -1.19 -16.88 -10.07
N ILE A 170 0.12 -17.16 -10.20
CA ILE A 170 0.70 -17.68 -11.44
C ILE A 170 0.15 -19.08 -11.73
N GLU A 171 0.11 -19.97 -10.75
CA GLU A 171 -0.46 -21.31 -10.88
C GLU A 171 -1.96 -21.27 -11.21
N ALA A 172 -2.69 -20.25 -10.73
CA ALA A 172 -4.08 -20.00 -11.07
C ALA A 172 -4.28 -19.40 -12.49
N GLY A 173 -3.21 -19.17 -13.25
CA GLY A 173 -3.25 -18.68 -14.63
C GLY A 173 -3.27 -17.16 -14.79
N VAL A 174 -2.99 -16.38 -13.73
CA VAL A 174 -2.82 -14.93 -13.82
C VAL A 174 -1.52 -14.63 -14.57
N LYS A 175 -1.58 -13.74 -15.54
CA LYS A 175 -0.42 -13.25 -16.29
C LYS A 175 0.29 -12.16 -15.49
N VAL A 176 1.42 -12.50 -14.90
CA VAL A 176 2.25 -11.55 -14.14
C VAL A 176 3.26 -10.91 -15.08
N SER A 177 3.35 -9.58 -15.06
CA SER A 177 4.30 -8.81 -15.87
C SER A 177 5.15 -7.88 -15.02
N TYR A 178 6.35 -7.55 -15.55
CA TYR A 178 7.34 -6.69 -14.87
C TYR A 178 7.69 -5.50 -15.77
N PRO A 179 6.85 -4.46 -15.79
CA PRO A 179 7.07 -3.30 -16.64
C PRO A 179 8.28 -2.48 -16.17
N LYS A 180 8.74 -1.57 -17.04
CA LYS A 180 9.81 -0.63 -16.68
C LYS A 180 9.29 0.43 -15.67
N ARG A 181 9.51 0.23 -14.38
CA ARG A 181 9.09 1.14 -13.28
C ARG A 181 9.38 2.62 -13.54
N LYS A 182 10.52 2.93 -14.18
CA LYS A 182 10.89 4.31 -14.52
C LYS A 182 9.87 5.04 -15.40
N LEU A 183 9.07 4.33 -16.19
CA LEU A 183 8.01 4.93 -17.00
C LEU A 183 6.88 5.45 -16.10
N PHE A 184 6.44 4.64 -15.14
CA PHE A 184 5.41 5.01 -14.16
C PHE A 184 5.89 6.14 -13.24
N GLN A 185 7.12 6.06 -12.75
CA GLN A 185 7.73 7.12 -11.94
C GLN A 185 7.79 8.47 -12.64
N ARG A 186 8.14 8.49 -13.94
CA ARG A 186 8.16 9.72 -14.74
C ARG A 186 6.75 10.30 -14.95
N ALA A 187 5.78 9.43 -15.20
CA ALA A 187 4.39 9.86 -15.40
C ALA A 187 3.78 10.49 -14.15
N THR A 188 4.20 10.06 -12.94
CA THR A 188 3.71 10.58 -11.66
C THR A 188 4.63 11.63 -11.00
N GLN A 189 5.66 12.11 -11.70
CA GLN A 189 6.66 13.03 -11.14
C GLN A 189 6.07 14.36 -10.64
N LYS A 190 4.95 14.81 -11.19
CA LYS A 190 4.27 16.03 -10.74
C LYS A 190 3.77 15.92 -9.30
N ILE A 191 3.19 14.77 -8.90
CA ILE A 191 2.71 14.53 -7.52
C ILE A 191 3.86 14.67 -6.54
N ASN A 192 5.00 14.04 -6.83
CA ASN A 192 6.17 14.09 -5.97
C ASN A 192 6.68 15.52 -5.76
N ASN A 193 6.63 16.35 -6.82
CA ASN A 193 7.03 17.75 -6.76
C ASN A 193 6.05 18.62 -5.96
N GLU A 194 4.75 18.39 -6.10
CA GLU A 194 3.70 19.13 -5.39
C GLU A 194 3.66 18.78 -3.90
N SER A 195 3.75 17.51 -3.56
CA SER A 195 3.85 17.05 -2.16
C SER A 195 5.10 17.63 -1.47
N SER A 196 6.22 17.68 -2.16
CA SER A 196 7.45 18.30 -1.65
C SER A 196 7.33 19.81 -1.44
N ARG A 197 6.56 20.52 -2.29
CA ARG A 197 6.29 21.95 -2.14
C ARG A 197 5.32 22.24 -0.99
N GLN A 198 4.29 21.42 -0.79
CA GLN A 198 3.34 21.56 0.33
C GLN A 198 4.02 21.36 1.69
N LYS A 199 4.91 20.36 1.82
CA LYS A 199 5.71 20.16 3.03
C LYS A 199 6.57 21.39 3.35
N ARG A 200 7.23 21.99 2.35
CA ARG A 200 8.05 23.21 2.55
C ARG A 200 7.23 24.41 3.00
N ARG A 201 5.95 24.52 2.58
CA ARG A 201 5.06 25.62 2.99
C ARG A 201 4.47 25.46 4.39
N ARG A 202 4.39 24.22 4.90
CA ARG A 202 3.93 23.95 6.29
C ARG A 202 5.03 24.10 7.34
N ASN A 203 6.28 24.13 6.91
CA ASN A 203 7.46 24.29 7.78
C ASN A 203 8.03 25.73 7.77
N LEU A 204 7.33 26.67 7.14
CA LEU A 204 7.52 28.14 7.20
C LEU A 204 6.37 28.78 7.96
#